data_88b79f55c0d50996018758fc7bfe7ac5
#
_entry.id   88b79f55c0d50996018758fc7bfe7ac5
#
_cell.length_a   1.000
_cell.length_b   1.000
_cell.length_c   1.000
_cell.angle_alpha   90.00
_cell.angle_beta   90.00
_cell.angle_gamma   90.00
#
_symmetry.space_group_name_H-M   'P 1'
#
loop_
_entity.id
_entity.type
_entity.pdbx_description
1 polymer ?
#
loop_
_entity_poly.entity_id
_entity_poly.type
_entity_poly.pdbx_seq_one_letter_code
_entity_poly.pdbx_strand_id
1 'polypeptide(L)'
;MMKFIRRSLYLKFLLGYLLFGVAGFFAVSTLSARLTENYLIKNRARTLYDEANLIASAYSGVYDGKALPLQSAYPQLEAVSTFLRAEIWIMDKNGAIVIDSAHSRDGRTIPDFDPTATGNRSYTVGSYFGSFPETVLSVSAPITGNYRTYGYVVIHLRMNYVREDAMQILNLVYISYGIVFLLSPTFLFIFHFAVYRPLAAITEGARQFADGNLTHRIPVRAEDEMGYLATTMNGMAEKLARLEEEERRFIAN
;
A
#
# COMPACT_ATOMS: atom_id res chain seq x y z
N MET A 1 23.49 -14.28 24.42
CA MET A 1 22.81 -14.26 23.14
C MET A 1 23.60 -13.52 22.04
N MET A 2 24.10 -12.31 22.24
CA MET A 2 24.92 -11.56 21.24
C MET A 2 26.22 -12.22 20.79
N LYS A 3 26.91 -12.99 21.64
CA LYS A 3 28.14 -13.73 21.26
C LYS A 3 27.88 -14.90 20.31
N PHE A 4 26.70 -15.50 20.33
CA PHE A 4 26.32 -16.62 19.45
C PHE A 4 26.01 -16.13 18.03
N ILE A 5 25.38 -14.95 17.91
CA ILE A 5 25.06 -14.29 16.63
C ILE A 5 26.34 -13.91 15.86
N ARG A 6 27.41 -13.57 16.56
CA ARG A 6 28.71 -13.23 15.95
C ARG A 6 29.41 -14.40 15.25
N ARG A 7 29.10 -15.64 15.61
CA ARG A 7 29.80 -16.84 15.14
C ARG A 7 29.12 -17.58 13.98
N SER A 8 27.81 -17.38 13.75
CA SER A 8 27.10 -18.10 12.70
C SER A 8 26.67 -17.14 11.57
N LEU A 9 27.22 -17.36 10.37
CA LEU A 9 26.84 -16.65 9.15
C LEU A 9 25.34 -16.82 8.86
N TYR A 10 24.82 -18.04 9.03
CA TYR A 10 23.40 -18.36 8.84
C TYR A 10 22.48 -17.51 9.73
N LEU A 11 22.84 -17.36 11.00
CA LEU A 11 22.04 -16.55 11.94
C LEU A 11 22.04 -15.06 11.60
N LYS A 12 23.15 -14.54 11.04
CA LYS A 12 23.21 -13.15 10.54
C LYS A 12 22.30 -12.94 9.34
N PHE A 13 22.29 -13.88 8.39
CA PHE A 13 21.39 -13.84 7.25
C PHE A 13 19.91 -13.95 7.67
N LEU A 14 19.59 -14.86 8.60
CA LEU A 14 18.25 -15.02 9.14
C LEU A 14 17.75 -13.73 9.81
N LEU A 15 18.58 -13.10 10.65
CA LEU A 15 18.23 -11.83 11.29
C LEU A 15 18.10 -10.70 10.29
N GLY A 16 19.00 -10.59 9.32
CA GLY A 16 18.92 -9.61 8.24
C GLY A 16 17.64 -9.76 7.43
N TYR A 17 17.29 -10.99 7.09
CA TYR A 17 16.04 -11.32 6.40
C TYR A 17 14.80 -10.91 7.21
N LEU A 18 14.76 -11.26 8.50
CA LEU A 18 13.63 -10.94 9.36
C LEU A 18 13.49 -9.42 9.56
N LEU A 19 14.60 -8.71 9.76
CA LEU A 19 14.64 -7.26 9.84
C LEU A 19 14.14 -6.61 8.55
N PHE A 20 14.62 -7.09 7.40
CA PHE A 20 14.19 -6.59 6.09
C PHE A 20 12.70 -6.85 5.84
N GLY A 21 12.19 -8.03 6.21
CA GLY A 21 10.79 -8.37 6.11
C GLY A 21 9.90 -7.46 6.96
N VAL A 22 10.27 -7.23 8.23
CA VAL A 22 9.52 -6.34 9.12
C VAL A 22 9.58 -4.88 8.64
N ALA A 23 10.76 -4.39 8.26
CA ALA A 23 10.92 -3.04 7.73
C ALA A 23 10.12 -2.84 6.43
N GLY A 24 10.16 -3.83 5.53
CA GLY A 24 9.39 -3.86 4.30
C GLY A 24 7.88 -3.83 4.56
N PHE A 25 7.40 -4.62 5.54
CA PHE A 25 6.00 -4.60 5.94
C PHE A 25 5.56 -3.21 6.40
N PHE A 26 6.32 -2.56 7.28
CA PHE A 26 6.00 -1.22 7.75
C PHE A 26 6.01 -0.18 6.62
N ALA A 27 7.00 -0.26 5.72
CA ALA A 27 7.10 0.66 4.59
C ALA A 27 5.92 0.49 3.62
N VAL A 28 5.61 -0.75 3.22
CA VAL A 28 4.48 -1.06 2.32
C VAL A 28 3.15 -0.69 2.97
N SER A 29 2.94 -1.06 4.25
CA SER A 29 1.71 -0.76 4.98
C SER A 29 1.45 0.74 5.06
N THR A 30 2.46 1.53 5.46
CA THR A 30 2.32 2.98 5.63
C THR A 30 2.09 3.69 4.29
N LEU A 31 2.85 3.29 3.27
CA LEU A 31 2.74 3.88 1.93
C LEU A 31 1.41 3.52 1.28
N SER A 32 1.02 2.25 1.31
CA SER A 32 -0.25 1.77 0.73
C SER A 32 -1.45 2.43 1.39
N ALA A 33 -1.44 2.59 2.73
CA ALA A 33 -2.55 3.23 3.45
C ALA A 33 -2.76 4.67 2.96
N ARG A 34 -1.68 5.47 2.91
CA ARG A 34 -1.76 6.87 2.45
C ARG A 34 -2.16 7.00 0.98
N LEU A 35 -1.58 6.17 0.12
CA LEU A 35 -1.88 6.21 -1.31
C LEU A 35 -3.32 5.79 -1.60
N THR A 36 -3.80 4.72 -0.95
CA THR A 36 -5.16 4.21 -1.13
C THR A 36 -6.20 5.22 -0.66
N GLU A 37 -6.03 5.81 0.54
CA GLU A 37 -6.97 6.81 1.04
C GLU A 37 -7.04 8.03 0.12
N ASN A 38 -5.89 8.60 -0.27
CA ASN A 38 -5.83 9.73 -1.18
C ASN A 38 -6.43 9.43 -2.56
N TYR A 39 -6.18 8.24 -3.08
CA TYR A 39 -6.74 7.80 -4.36
C TYR A 39 -8.27 7.69 -4.27
N LEU A 40 -8.77 7.05 -3.22
CA LEU A 40 -10.21 6.88 -3.04
C LEU A 40 -10.93 8.21 -2.83
N ILE A 41 -10.38 9.13 -2.03
CA ILE A 41 -10.95 10.48 -1.86
C ILE A 41 -11.09 11.16 -3.21
N LYS A 42 -10.02 11.20 -4.01
CA LYS A 42 -10.04 11.85 -5.33
C LYS A 42 -11.00 11.18 -6.30
N ASN A 43 -11.01 9.85 -6.33
CA ASN A 43 -11.89 9.10 -7.22
C ASN A 43 -13.36 9.25 -6.83
N ARG A 44 -13.69 9.16 -5.55
CA ARG A 44 -15.05 9.39 -5.04
C ARG A 44 -15.49 10.83 -5.28
N ALA A 45 -14.63 11.81 -5.02
CA ALA A 45 -14.93 13.21 -5.28
C ALA A 45 -15.27 13.46 -6.75
N ARG A 46 -14.52 12.86 -7.68
CA ARG A 46 -14.79 12.96 -9.11
C ARG A 46 -16.14 12.36 -9.48
N THR A 47 -16.43 11.14 -9.04
CA THR A 47 -17.71 10.48 -9.30
C THR A 47 -18.88 11.29 -8.75
N LEU A 48 -18.78 11.79 -7.51
CA LEU A 48 -19.81 12.62 -6.88
C LEU A 48 -19.98 13.96 -7.61
N TYR A 49 -18.89 14.56 -8.08
CA TYR A 49 -18.95 15.81 -8.84
C TYR A 49 -19.62 15.63 -10.20
N ASP A 50 -19.32 14.54 -10.91
CA ASP A 50 -19.96 14.19 -12.18
C ASP A 50 -21.47 13.99 -11.96
N GLU A 51 -21.88 13.32 -10.88
CA GLU A 51 -23.29 13.12 -10.52
C GLU A 51 -23.96 14.44 -10.11
N ALA A 52 -23.28 15.28 -9.33
CA ALA A 52 -23.80 16.60 -8.96
C ALA A 52 -24.06 17.47 -10.21
N ASN A 53 -23.19 17.39 -11.23
CA ASN A 53 -23.39 18.09 -12.50
C ASN A 53 -24.57 17.52 -13.30
N LEU A 54 -24.77 16.20 -13.30
CA LEU A 54 -25.94 15.58 -13.94
C LEU A 54 -27.24 16.07 -13.29
N ILE A 55 -27.31 16.05 -11.96
CA ILE A 55 -28.45 16.57 -11.21
C ILE A 55 -28.62 18.07 -11.48
N ALA A 56 -27.56 18.87 -11.41
CA ALA A 56 -27.62 20.31 -11.68
C ALA A 56 -28.13 20.61 -13.09
N SER A 57 -27.70 19.83 -14.08
CA SER A 57 -28.16 19.95 -15.46
C SER A 57 -29.66 19.61 -15.62
N ALA A 58 -30.14 18.57 -14.93
CA ALA A 58 -31.55 18.18 -14.94
C ALA A 58 -32.45 19.29 -14.36
N TYR A 59 -31.98 20.02 -13.35
CA TYR A 59 -32.72 21.12 -12.72
C TYR A 59 -32.51 22.49 -13.36
N SER A 60 -31.55 22.66 -14.27
CA SER A 60 -31.22 23.94 -14.90
C SER A 60 -32.39 24.58 -15.68
N GLY A 61 -33.30 23.76 -16.22
CA GLY A 61 -34.49 24.24 -16.93
C GLY A 61 -35.75 24.43 -16.07
N VAL A 62 -35.71 23.95 -14.83
CA VAL A 62 -36.90 23.86 -13.94
C VAL A 62 -36.77 24.80 -12.72
N TYR A 63 -35.53 24.97 -12.23
CA TYR A 63 -35.25 25.82 -11.08
C TYR A 63 -34.80 27.21 -11.52
N ASP A 64 -35.64 28.19 -11.27
CA ASP A 64 -35.38 29.60 -11.55
C ASP A 64 -34.97 30.41 -10.30
N GLY A 65 -34.65 29.72 -9.20
CA GLY A 65 -34.31 30.32 -7.89
C GLY A 65 -35.52 30.64 -7.02
N LYS A 66 -36.74 30.27 -7.43
CA LYS A 66 -37.96 30.57 -6.68
C LYS A 66 -38.73 29.32 -6.25
N ALA A 67 -38.93 28.37 -7.13
CA ALA A 67 -39.68 27.16 -6.83
C ALA A 67 -39.11 25.94 -7.55
N LEU A 68 -39.06 24.79 -6.87
CA LEU A 68 -38.83 23.49 -7.43
C LEU A 68 -40.11 22.66 -7.33
N PRO A 69 -40.36 21.74 -8.28
CA PRO A 69 -41.46 20.79 -8.13
C PRO A 69 -41.10 19.74 -7.06
N LEU A 70 -41.22 20.10 -5.79
CA LEU A 70 -40.78 19.32 -4.62
C LEU A 70 -41.31 17.89 -4.62
N GLN A 71 -42.59 17.71 -5.02
CA GLN A 71 -43.23 16.39 -5.03
C GLN A 71 -42.55 15.37 -5.95
N SER A 72 -41.91 15.80 -7.06
CA SER A 72 -41.21 14.92 -7.97
C SER A 72 -39.73 14.88 -7.71
N ALA A 73 -39.15 15.93 -7.12
CA ALA A 73 -37.70 16.02 -6.88
C ALA A 73 -37.25 15.14 -5.73
N TYR A 74 -37.97 15.07 -4.63
CA TYR A 74 -37.60 14.29 -3.46
C TYR A 74 -37.39 12.80 -3.75
N PRO A 75 -38.33 12.05 -4.37
CA PRO A 75 -38.14 10.63 -4.63
C PRO A 75 -36.95 10.32 -5.51
N GLN A 76 -36.66 11.20 -6.48
CA GLN A 76 -35.51 11.04 -7.36
C GLN A 76 -34.18 11.23 -6.62
N LEU A 77 -34.10 12.31 -5.80
CA LEU A 77 -32.88 12.59 -5.02
C LEU A 77 -32.67 11.56 -3.92
N GLU A 78 -33.75 11.07 -3.28
CA GLU A 78 -33.66 9.99 -2.28
C GLU A 78 -33.15 8.69 -2.91
N ALA A 79 -33.61 8.32 -4.10
CA ALA A 79 -33.10 7.15 -4.80
C ALA A 79 -31.60 7.27 -5.13
N VAL A 80 -31.17 8.43 -5.65
CA VAL A 80 -29.76 8.69 -5.95
C VAL A 80 -28.93 8.75 -4.67
N SER A 81 -29.41 9.39 -3.61
CA SER A 81 -28.70 9.47 -2.32
C SER A 81 -28.48 8.09 -1.71
N THR A 82 -29.49 7.23 -1.78
CA THR A 82 -29.41 5.84 -1.33
C THR A 82 -28.36 5.05 -2.13
N PHE A 83 -28.39 5.20 -3.45
CA PHE A 83 -27.43 4.53 -4.34
C PHE A 83 -25.98 4.97 -4.08
N LEU A 84 -25.77 6.28 -3.92
CA LEU A 84 -24.46 6.87 -3.65
C LEU A 84 -24.01 6.73 -2.19
N ARG A 85 -24.90 6.35 -1.27
CA ARG A 85 -24.71 6.40 0.19
C ARG A 85 -24.31 7.80 0.66
N ALA A 86 -24.84 8.83 0.01
CA ALA A 86 -24.47 10.22 0.20
C ALA A 86 -25.73 11.08 0.42
N GLU A 87 -25.60 12.16 1.15
CA GLU A 87 -26.66 13.14 1.36
C GLU A 87 -26.59 14.20 0.26
N ILE A 88 -27.72 14.51 -0.38
CA ILE A 88 -27.79 15.44 -1.51
C ILE A 88 -28.63 16.64 -1.11
N TRP A 89 -28.04 17.83 -1.25
CA TRP A 89 -28.74 19.09 -1.04
C TRP A 89 -28.87 19.86 -2.35
N ILE A 90 -30.04 20.45 -2.57
CA ILE A 90 -30.22 21.54 -3.51
C ILE A 90 -30.32 22.84 -2.69
N MET A 91 -29.40 23.75 -2.97
CA MET A 91 -29.26 25.01 -2.24
C MET A 91 -29.48 26.19 -3.16
N ASP A 92 -30.01 27.27 -2.62
CA ASP A 92 -30.03 28.54 -3.34
C ASP A 92 -28.64 29.21 -3.37
N LYS A 93 -28.52 30.33 -4.08
CA LYS A 93 -27.25 31.08 -4.18
C LYS A 93 -26.79 31.69 -2.85
N ASN A 94 -27.65 31.82 -1.85
CA ASN A 94 -27.36 32.41 -0.55
C ASN A 94 -27.06 31.33 0.51
N GLY A 95 -27.05 30.05 0.15
CA GLY A 95 -26.78 28.94 1.07
C GLY A 95 -27.99 28.39 1.80
N ALA A 96 -29.24 28.79 1.41
CA ALA A 96 -30.45 28.17 1.95
C ALA A 96 -30.68 26.81 1.30
N ILE A 97 -30.90 25.76 2.11
CA ILE A 97 -31.20 24.41 1.66
C ILE A 97 -32.65 24.35 1.22
N VAL A 98 -32.90 24.20 -0.07
CA VAL A 98 -34.25 24.11 -0.65
C VAL A 98 -34.74 22.66 -0.57
N ILE A 99 -33.89 21.69 -0.80
CA ILE A 99 -34.16 20.26 -0.70
C ILE A 99 -32.97 19.58 0.00
N ASP A 100 -33.26 18.77 0.99
CA ASP A 100 -32.37 17.81 1.60
C ASP A 100 -32.91 16.40 1.38
N SER A 101 -32.15 15.55 0.70
CA SER A 101 -32.56 14.15 0.44
C SER A 101 -32.82 13.33 1.71
N ALA A 102 -32.27 13.77 2.86
CA ALA A 102 -32.53 13.18 4.17
C ALA A 102 -33.67 13.85 4.96
N HIS A 103 -34.30 14.89 4.42
CA HIS A 103 -35.39 15.69 5.04
C HIS A 103 -35.05 16.27 6.40
N SER A 104 -33.78 16.38 6.76
CA SER A 104 -33.35 16.77 8.11
C SER A 104 -33.04 18.27 8.24
N ARG A 105 -32.75 18.94 7.11
CA ARG A 105 -32.23 20.31 7.06
C ARG A 105 -32.96 21.22 6.08
N ASP A 106 -34.10 20.79 5.54
CA ASP A 106 -34.92 21.62 4.65
C ASP A 106 -35.20 22.99 5.24
N GLY A 107 -35.04 24.05 4.46
CA GLY A 107 -35.24 25.43 4.85
C GLY A 107 -34.16 26.04 5.76
N ARG A 108 -33.13 25.29 6.15
CA ARG A 108 -31.98 25.85 6.90
C ARG A 108 -31.06 26.60 5.97
N THR A 109 -30.46 27.67 6.48
CA THR A 109 -29.40 28.40 5.76
C THR A 109 -28.04 28.06 6.36
N ILE A 110 -27.06 27.79 5.52
CA ILE A 110 -25.69 27.52 5.94
C ILE A 110 -25.00 28.85 6.25
N PRO A 111 -24.53 29.08 7.48
CA PRO A 111 -23.76 30.27 7.83
C PRO A 111 -22.47 30.35 6.99
N ASP A 112 -22.11 31.56 6.59
CA ASP A 112 -20.86 31.85 5.88
C ASP A 112 -20.66 30.98 4.60
N PHE A 113 -21.76 30.57 3.96
CA PHE A 113 -21.71 29.81 2.74
C PHE A 113 -20.97 30.55 1.63
N ASP A 114 -19.85 30.02 1.22
CA ASP A 114 -19.07 30.51 0.09
C ASP A 114 -18.86 29.36 -0.92
N PRO A 115 -19.54 29.39 -2.07
CA PRO A 115 -19.39 28.36 -3.09
C PRO A 115 -17.99 28.33 -3.71
N THR A 116 -17.18 29.38 -3.51
CA THR A 116 -15.81 29.48 -4.01
C THR A 116 -14.75 29.05 -2.98
N ALA A 117 -15.18 28.71 -1.75
CA ALA A 117 -14.27 28.31 -0.64
C ALA A 117 -13.43 27.06 -0.97
N THR A 118 -13.86 26.26 -1.96
CA THR A 118 -13.08 25.12 -2.47
C THR A 118 -11.83 25.54 -3.25
N GLY A 119 -11.73 26.81 -3.65
CA GLY A 119 -10.67 27.29 -4.55
C GLY A 119 -10.67 26.50 -5.87
N ASN A 120 -9.49 26.08 -6.33
CA ASN A 120 -9.35 25.25 -7.54
C ASN A 120 -9.69 23.77 -7.33
N ARG A 121 -10.17 23.37 -6.16
CA ARG A 121 -10.54 21.97 -5.90
C ARG A 121 -12.05 21.80 -6.11
N SER A 122 -12.43 20.73 -6.79
CA SER A 122 -13.83 20.35 -7.01
C SER A 122 -14.48 19.73 -5.77
N TYR A 123 -13.78 19.64 -4.62
CA TYR A 123 -14.28 19.03 -3.39
C TYR A 123 -13.66 19.63 -2.14
N THR A 124 -14.35 19.49 -1.02
CA THR A 124 -13.85 19.76 0.35
C THR A 124 -13.92 18.50 1.21
N VAL A 125 -13.04 18.41 2.21
CA VAL A 125 -13.09 17.37 3.24
C VAL A 125 -13.11 18.06 4.59
N GLY A 126 -14.18 17.87 5.36
CA GLY A 126 -14.36 18.54 6.63
C GLY A 126 -15.82 18.48 7.12
N SER A 127 -16.21 19.38 8.01
CA SER A 127 -17.57 19.45 8.56
C SER A 127 -18.57 20.19 7.67
N TYR A 128 -18.20 20.64 6.50
CA TYR A 128 -18.96 21.46 5.57
C TYR A 128 -19.66 22.63 6.27
N PHE A 129 -18.92 23.70 6.53
CA PHE A 129 -19.39 24.89 7.27
C PHE A 129 -20.03 24.55 8.64
N GLY A 130 -19.51 23.52 9.33
CA GLY A 130 -20.05 23.09 10.64
C GLY A 130 -21.40 22.37 10.59
N SER A 131 -21.90 22.02 9.39
CA SER A 131 -23.20 21.36 9.23
C SER A 131 -23.22 19.90 9.65
N PHE A 132 -22.06 19.24 9.65
CA PHE A 132 -21.92 17.84 10.05
C PHE A 132 -21.04 17.71 11.29
N PRO A 133 -21.44 16.85 12.25
CA PRO A 133 -20.59 16.55 13.41
C PRO A 133 -19.38 15.68 13.04
N GLU A 134 -19.43 15.00 11.92
CA GLU A 134 -18.40 14.12 11.37
C GLU A 134 -17.78 14.70 10.12
N THR A 135 -16.63 14.17 9.73
CA THR A 135 -15.97 14.56 8.49
C THR A 135 -16.69 13.98 7.28
N VAL A 136 -17.04 14.86 6.35
CA VAL A 136 -17.65 14.51 5.06
C VAL A 136 -16.77 14.96 3.90
N LEU A 137 -16.84 14.21 2.81
CA LEU A 137 -16.36 14.60 1.49
C LEU A 137 -17.52 15.30 0.79
N SER A 138 -17.38 16.57 0.46
CA SER A 138 -18.43 17.38 -0.15
C SER A 138 -18.00 17.89 -1.52
N VAL A 139 -18.89 17.78 -2.48
CA VAL A 139 -18.73 18.34 -3.84
C VAL A 139 -19.87 19.29 -4.11
N SER A 140 -19.66 20.32 -4.92
CA SER A 140 -20.65 21.31 -5.26
C SER A 140 -20.66 21.57 -6.77
N ALA A 141 -21.82 21.50 -7.40
CA ALA A 141 -22.03 21.82 -8.81
C ALA A 141 -23.08 22.92 -8.95
N PRO A 142 -22.82 23.97 -9.74
CA PRO A 142 -23.75 25.07 -9.90
C PRO A 142 -24.94 24.70 -10.80
N ILE A 143 -26.14 25.07 -10.39
CA ILE A 143 -27.35 25.05 -11.23
C ILE A 143 -27.38 26.35 -12.02
N THR A 144 -27.11 26.27 -13.31
CA THR A 144 -26.99 27.45 -14.18
C THR A 144 -28.07 27.50 -15.23
N GLY A 145 -28.53 28.70 -15.57
CA GLY A 145 -29.48 28.94 -16.67
C GLY A 145 -29.50 30.42 -17.02
N ASN A 146 -29.76 30.75 -18.29
CA ASN A 146 -29.79 32.13 -18.76
C ASN A 146 -28.56 32.97 -18.36
N TYR A 147 -27.35 32.35 -18.44
CA TYR A 147 -26.06 32.97 -18.03
C TYR A 147 -26.00 33.38 -16.54
N ARG A 148 -26.79 32.76 -15.67
CA ARG A 148 -26.79 33.03 -14.23
C ARG A 148 -26.77 31.73 -13.44
N THR A 149 -26.18 31.79 -12.24
CA THR A 149 -26.28 30.72 -11.25
C THR A 149 -27.52 30.93 -10.37
N TYR A 150 -28.40 29.97 -10.33
CA TYR A 150 -29.60 29.98 -9.53
C TYR A 150 -29.41 29.32 -8.14
N GLY A 151 -28.49 28.34 -8.07
CA GLY A 151 -28.24 27.61 -6.85
C GLY A 151 -27.12 26.56 -7.08
N TYR A 152 -27.05 25.62 -6.18
CA TYR A 152 -26.02 24.59 -6.17
C TYR A 152 -26.63 23.23 -5.81
N VAL A 153 -26.14 22.18 -6.47
CA VAL A 153 -26.30 20.81 -6.00
C VAL A 153 -25.07 20.46 -5.20
N VAL A 154 -25.26 20.06 -3.96
CA VAL A 154 -24.16 19.66 -3.08
C VAL A 154 -24.37 18.22 -2.65
N ILE A 155 -23.33 17.40 -2.80
CA ILE A 155 -23.37 15.99 -2.40
C ILE A 155 -22.35 15.76 -1.29
N HIS A 156 -22.78 15.18 -0.19
CA HIS A 156 -22.01 14.91 1.01
C HIS A 156 -21.87 13.41 1.24
N LEU A 157 -20.65 12.89 1.12
CA LEU A 157 -20.33 11.51 1.45
C LEU A 157 -19.57 11.44 2.78
N ARG A 158 -20.07 10.65 3.73
CA ARG A 158 -19.36 10.45 5.00
C ARG A 158 -18.03 9.76 4.80
N MET A 159 -16.98 10.31 5.42
CA MET A 159 -15.61 9.78 5.28
C MET A 159 -15.42 8.37 5.84
N ASN A 160 -16.32 7.90 6.74
CA ASN A 160 -16.29 6.53 7.21
C ASN A 160 -16.44 5.51 6.07
N TYR A 161 -17.34 5.77 5.09
CA TYR A 161 -17.51 4.89 3.92
C TYR A 161 -16.24 4.83 3.06
N VAL A 162 -15.58 5.97 2.87
CA VAL A 162 -14.30 6.01 2.14
C VAL A 162 -13.22 5.22 2.87
N ARG A 163 -13.19 5.31 4.21
CA ARG A 163 -12.25 4.54 5.04
C ARG A 163 -12.56 3.06 5.06
N GLU A 164 -13.83 2.66 5.08
CA GLU A 164 -14.25 1.26 4.96
C GLU A 164 -13.78 0.65 3.63
N ASP A 165 -14.01 1.36 2.51
CA ASP A 165 -13.53 0.95 1.19
C ASP A 165 -11.99 0.85 1.18
N ALA A 166 -11.29 1.80 1.79
CA ALA A 166 -9.84 1.77 1.93
C ALA A 166 -9.35 0.55 2.72
N MET A 167 -10.00 0.23 3.84
CA MET A 167 -9.67 -0.92 4.66
C MET A 167 -9.85 -2.26 3.91
N GLN A 168 -10.87 -2.38 3.07
CA GLN A 168 -11.05 -3.57 2.23
C GLN A 168 -9.88 -3.77 1.26
N ILE A 169 -9.44 -2.70 0.59
CA ILE A 169 -8.29 -2.75 -0.31
C ILE A 169 -7.01 -3.07 0.48
N LEU A 170 -6.80 -2.44 1.63
CA LEU A 170 -5.63 -2.68 2.48
C LEU A 170 -5.58 -4.11 3.00
N ASN A 171 -6.72 -4.72 3.34
CA ASN A 171 -6.77 -6.13 3.75
C ASN A 171 -6.25 -7.05 2.65
N LEU A 172 -6.59 -6.79 1.37
CA LEU A 172 -6.03 -7.57 0.25
C LEU A 172 -4.51 -7.39 0.14
N VAL A 173 -4.01 -6.17 0.36
CA VAL A 173 -2.56 -5.90 0.37
C VAL A 173 -1.88 -6.66 1.52
N TYR A 174 -2.46 -6.66 2.71
CA TYR A 174 -1.91 -7.38 3.88
C TYR A 174 -1.91 -8.88 3.70
N ILE A 175 -2.99 -9.45 3.16
CA ILE A 175 -3.05 -10.89 2.82
C ILE A 175 -1.98 -11.24 1.80
N SER A 176 -1.86 -10.46 0.73
CA SER A 176 -0.86 -10.67 -0.32
C SER A 176 0.57 -10.61 0.25
N TYR A 177 0.85 -9.63 1.10
CA TYR A 177 2.13 -9.52 1.79
C TYR A 177 2.39 -10.71 2.71
N GLY A 178 1.36 -11.15 3.45
CA GLY A 178 1.44 -12.34 4.30
C GLY A 178 1.79 -13.61 3.52
N ILE A 179 1.19 -13.80 2.36
CA ILE A 179 1.51 -14.94 1.47
C ILE A 179 2.97 -14.87 1.00
N VAL A 180 3.41 -13.71 0.52
CA VAL A 180 4.82 -13.50 0.09
C VAL A 180 5.79 -13.74 1.24
N PHE A 181 5.49 -13.21 2.42
CA PHE A 181 6.32 -13.39 3.61
C PHE A 181 6.38 -14.87 4.04
N LEU A 182 5.28 -15.61 3.93
CA LEU A 182 5.22 -17.03 4.26
C LEU A 182 5.98 -17.90 3.25
N LEU A 183 5.99 -17.52 1.97
CA LEU A 183 6.74 -18.23 0.92
C LEU A 183 8.24 -17.92 0.97
N SER A 184 8.63 -16.77 1.49
CA SER A 184 10.01 -16.30 1.45
C SER A 184 11.02 -17.14 2.25
N PRO A 185 10.68 -17.90 3.33
CA PRO A 185 11.60 -18.87 3.95
C PRO A 185 12.11 -19.96 2.99
N THR A 186 11.37 -20.23 1.90
CA THR A 186 11.86 -21.13 0.84
C THR A 186 13.17 -20.64 0.27
N PHE A 187 13.37 -19.33 0.15
CA PHE A 187 14.63 -18.75 -0.29
C PHE A 187 15.78 -19.02 0.72
N LEU A 188 15.50 -18.93 2.02
CA LEU A 188 16.48 -19.27 3.05
C LEU A 188 16.85 -20.75 3.02
N PHE A 189 15.89 -21.62 2.70
CA PHE A 189 16.13 -23.04 2.51
C PHE A 189 17.06 -23.30 1.31
N ILE A 190 16.77 -22.69 0.17
CA ILE A 190 17.63 -22.77 -1.03
C ILE A 190 19.03 -22.23 -0.70
N PHE A 191 19.12 -21.08 -0.06
CA PHE A 191 20.41 -20.49 0.35
C PHE A 191 21.21 -21.42 1.27
N HIS A 192 20.54 -22.10 2.20
CA HIS A 192 21.20 -23.06 3.09
C HIS A 192 21.88 -24.18 2.31
N PHE A 193 21.21 -24.77 1.33
CA PHE A 193 21.73 -25.91 0.56
C PHE A 193 22.68 -25.48 -0.56
N ALA A 194 22.40 -24.37 -1.22
CA ALA A 194 23.21 -23.92 -2.36
C ALA A 194 24.48 -23.18 -1.93
N VAL A 195 24.46 -22.48 -0.79
CA VAL A 195 25.57 -21.60 -0.40
C VAL A 195 26.18 -22.01 0.95
N TYR A 196 25.35 -22.06 2.00
CA TYR A 196 25.88 -22.23 3.36
C TYR A 196 26.55 -23.57 3.56
N ARG A 197 25.93 -24.67 3.16
CA ARG A 197 26.46 -26.04 3.32
C ARG A 197 27.71 -26.29 2.56
N PRO A 198 27.83 -25.95 1.26
CA PRO A 198 29.11 -26.05 0.52
C PRO A 198 30.23 -25.22 1.16
N LEU A 199 29.94 -23.96 1.51
CA LEU A 199 30.91 -23.07 2.15
C LEU A 199 31.43 -23.62 3.49
N ALA A 200 30.54 -24.18 4.30
CA ALA A 200 30.94 -24.83 5.56
C ALA A 200 31.85 -26.04 5.32
N ALA A 201 31.56 -26.86 4.30
CA ALA A 201 32.41 -27.99 3.91
C ALA A 201 33.79 -27.56 3.43
N ILE A 202 33.87 -26.51 2.60
CA ILE A 202 35.15 -25.94 2.13
C ILE A 202 35.93 -25.37 3.31
N THR A 203 35.31 -24.68 4.22
CA THR A 203 35.94 -24.09 5.42
C THR A 203 36.51 -25.19 6.32
N GLU A 204 35.75 -26.27 6.53
CA GLU A 204 36.24 -27.43 7.31
C GLU A 204 37.39 -28.14 6.60
N GLY A 205 37.29 -28.33 5.27
CA GLY A 205 38.41 -28.92 4.48
C GLY A 205 39.68 -28.07 4.57
N ALA A 206 39.55 -26.75 4.45
CA ALA A 206 40.67 -25.83 4.60
C ALA A 206 41.33 -25.94 5.98
N ARG A 207 40.53 -26.13 7.04
CA ARG A 207 41.04 -26.36 8.40
C ARG A 207 41.77 -27.67 8.51
N GLN A 208 41.22 -28.75 7.95
CA GLN A 208 41.90 -30.06 7.90
C GLN A 208 43.27 -29.97 7.20
N PHE A 209 43.35 -29.24 6.08
CA PHE A 209 44.60 -29.02 5.38
C PHE A 209 45.62 -28.23 6.22
N ALA A 210 45.17 -27.19 6.93
CA ALA A 210 46.01 -26.41 7.85
C ALA A 210 46.52 -27.22 9.04
N ASP A 211 45.73 -28.19 9.51
CA ASP A 211 46.08 -29.11 10.60
C ASP A 211 46.97 -30.27 10.12
N GLY A 212 47.41 -30.27 8.81
CA GLY A 212 48.31 -31.29 8.22
C GLY A 212 47.55 -32.50 7.65
N ASN A 213 46.24 -32.57 7.72
CA ASN A 213 45.46 -33.66 7.12
C ASN A 213 45.23 -33.43 5.63
N LEU A 214 46.30 -33.58 4.83
CA LEU A 214 46.27 -33.39 3.37
C LEU A 214 45.57 -34.53 2.60
N THR A 215 45.20 -35.62 3.29
CA THR A 215 44.42 -36.73 2.70
C THR A 215 42.90 -36.45 2.69
N HIS A 216 42.44 -35.48 3.49
CA HIS A 216 41.03 -35.08 3.48
C HIS A 216 40.65 -34.60 2.06
N ARG A 217 39.38 -34.82 1.66
CA ARG A 217 38.84 -34.34 0.39
C ARG A 217 37.55 -33.59 0.64
N ILE A 218 37.49 -32.37 0.13
CA ILE A 218 36.29 -31.56 0.13
C ILE A 218 35.34 -32.14 -0.92
N PRO A 219 34.08 -32.47 -0.57
CA PRO A 219 33.13 -33.04 -1.51
C PRO A 219 32.73 -31.99 -2.57
N VAL A 220 33.00 -32.29 -3.85
CA VAL A 220 32.55 -31.47 -4.99
C VAL A 220 31.14 -31.93 -5.37
N ARG A 221 30.11 -31.08 -5.10
CA ARG A 221 28.69 -31.40 -5.31
C ARG A 221 28.00 -30.54 -6.33
N ALA A 222 28.59 -29.44 -6.76
CA ALA A 222 28.05 -28.47 -7.68
C ALA A 222 29.02 -28.15 -8.79
N GLU A 223 28.50 -27.75 -9.94
CA GLU A 223 29.30 -27.26 -11.10
C GLU A 223 29.30 -25.72 -11.14
N ASP A 224 29.24 -25.07 -9.98
CA ASP A 224 29.28 -23.64 -9.78
C ASP A 224 30.61 -23.18 -9.17
N GLU A 225 30.66 -21.90 -8.73
CA GLU A 225 31.86 -21.30 -8.12
C GLU A 225 32.29 -22.05 -6.84
N MET A 226 31.35 -22.65 -6.11
CA MET A 226 31.62 -23.43 -4.90
C MET A 226 32.28 -24.77 -5.25
N GLY A 227 31.81 -25.41 -6.31
CA GLY A 227 32.42 -26.63 -6.84
C GLY A 227 33.83 -26.37 -7.39
N TYR A 228 34.01 -25.26 -8.12
CA TYR A 228 35.32 -24.84 -8.59
C TYR A 228 36.31 -24.59 -7.45
N LEU A 229 35.87 -23.87 -6.40
CA LEU A 229 36.65 -23.59 -5.21
C LEU A 229 37.05 -24.89 -4.47
N ALA A 230 36.10 -25.81 -4.28
CA ALA A 230 36.37 -27.11 -3.66
C ALA A 230 37.42 -27.92 -4.47
N THR A 231 37.31 -27.96 -5.80
CA THR A 231 38.25 -28.64 -6.69
C THR A 231 39.63 -28.01 -6.60
N THR A 232 39.73 -26.70 -6.62
CA THR A 232 40.99 -25.95 -6.49
C THR A 232 41.69 -26.23 -5.17
N MET A 233 40.93 -26.24 -4.07
CA MET A 233 41.43 -26.54 -2.72
C MET A 233 41.93 -27.98 -2.61
N ASN A 234 41.20 -28.95 -3.19
CA ASN A 234 41.64 -30.35 -3.25
C ASN A 234 42.94 -30.49 -4.05
N GLY A 235 43.08 -29.77 -5.17
CA GLY A 235 44.30 -29.75 -5.99
C GLY A 235 45.51 -29.15 -5.25
N MET A 236 45.28 -28.10 -4.44
CA MET A 236 46.33 -27.55 -3.56
C MET A 236 46.80 -28.59 -2.52
N ALA A 237 45.84 -29.23 -1.84
CA ALA A 237 46.16 -30.26 -0.84
C ALA A 237 47.00 -31.42 -1.44
N GLU A 238 46.67 -31.86 -2.66
CA GLU A 238 47.40 -32.90 -3.36
C GLU A 238 48.85 -32.46 -3.69
N LYS A 239 49.03 -31.22 -4.18
CA LYS A 239 50.37 -30.69 -4.44
C LYS A 239 51.23 -30.59 -3.18
N LEU A 240 50.63 -30.11 -2.07
CA LEU A 240 51.33 -30.04 -0.78
C LEU A 240 51.70 -31.43 -0.26
N ALA A 241 50.81 -32.40 -0.35
CA ALA A 241 51.11 -33.78 0.05
C ALA A 241 52.29 -34.40 -0.74
N ARG A 242 52.36 -34.14 -2.05
CA ARG A 242 53.48 -34.60 -2.90
C ARG A 242 54.80 -33.95 -2.50
N LEU A 243 54.81 -32.63 -2.26
CA LEU A 243 55.99 -31.91 -1.80
C LEU A 243 56.50 -32.43 -0.46
N GLU A 244 55.60 -32.70 0.48
CA GLU A 244 55.93 -33.24 1.78
C GLU A 244 56.52 -34.67 1.67
N GLU A 245 56.05 -35.50 0.72
CA GLU A 245 56.57 -36.83 0.47
C GLU A 245 57.97 -36.77 -0.20
N GLU A 246 58.19 -35.84 -1.15
CA GLU A 246 59.48 -35.61 -1.79
C GLU A 246 60.53 -35.13 -0.77
N GLU A 247 60.18 -34.20 0.11
CA GLU A 247 61.02 -33.71 1.19
C GLU A 247 61.45 -34.85 2.15
N ARG A 248 60.48 -35.67 2.57
CA ARG A 248 60.71 -36.82 3.44
C ARG A 248 61.63 -37.81 2.78
N ARG A 249 61.51 -38.10 1.46
CA ARG A 249 62.40 -38.97 0.69
C ARG A 249 63.79 -38.37 0.60
N PHE A 250 63.92 -37.06 0.43
CA PHE A 250 65.22 -36.39 0.36
C PHE A 250 65.97 -36.43 1.67
N ILE A 251 65.32 -36.30 2.81
CA ILE A 251 65.97 -36.37 4.11
C ILE A 251 66.33 -37.80 4.53
N ALA A 252 65.65 -38.82 3.97
CA ALA A 252 65.85 -40.21 4.31
C ALA A 252 66.98 -40.87 3.46
N ASN A 253 67.54 -40.21 2.43
CA ASN A 253 68.69 -40.62 1.63
C ASN A 253 69.92 -39.85 2.06
#